data_896bca1b8f3494542b46bfb46754e931
#
_entry.id   896bca1b8f3494542b46bfb46754e931
#
_cell.length_a   1.000
_cell.length_b   1.000
_cell.length_c   1.000
_cell.angle_alpha   90.00
_cell.angle_beta   90.00
_cell.angle_gamma   90.00
#
_symmetry.space_group_name_H-M   'P 1'
#
loop_
_entity.id
_entity.type
_entity.pdbx_description
1 polymer ?
#
loop_
_entity_poly.entity_id
_entity_poly.type
_entity_poly.pdbx_seq_one_letter_code
_entity_poly.pdbx_strand_id
1 'polypeptide(L)'
;MKKLILLALFSASFIAARIDAQVTLLYNNDFPTDQIAAATRPESAGKFEIESADDFLLPTGAHITSATFTGLLPSGFQISSVANVRVEIYRVFPNDSDVGRTSGPPTFSTPQVPTRVNSPSDVALLERSKSDGNLSFTASLLSATFTASNSVQPGGIHPQPGQTTGGNGAITGEEVRFAIDFTNPLNLSPGHYFFVPQVELSGADDNFFWLSANRPIVPPGTPFPVGVTDLQAWTRDANLDPDWLRIGTDIVGGNPAPTFNAAFSLTGIAPDTGSTALLLGIALVAMAWLRRRALAR
;
A
#
# COMPACT_ATOMS: atom_id res chain seq x y z
N MET A 1 -45.49 -59.33 -20.23
CA MET A 1 -45.67 -57.97 -19.65
C MET A 1 -44.31 -57.30 -19.62
N LYS A 2 -44.06 -56.37 -20.56
CA LYS A 2 -42.77 -55.65 -20.70
C LYS A 2 -42.79 -54.49 -19.74
N LYS A 3 -41.87 -54.46 -18.74
CA LYS A 3 -41.68 -53.32 -17.85
C LYS A 3 -40.83 -52.29 -18.62
N LEU A 4 -41.47 -51.19 -18.97
CA LEU A 4 -40.81 -50.01 -19.53
C LEU A 4 -40.01 -49.34 -18.40
N ILE A 5 -38.68 -49.38 -18.48
CA ILE A 5 -37.80 -48.62 -17.58
C ILE A 5 -37.67 -47.24 -18.20
N LEU A 6 -38.39 -46.28 -17.63
CA LEU A 6 -38.27 -44.87 -17.97
C LEU A 6 -36.99 -44.32 -17.34
N LEU A 7 -35.94 -44.25 -18.11
CA LEU A 7 -34.67 -43.64 -17.70
C LEU A 7 -34.87 -42.10 -17.77
N ALA A 8 -35.28 -41.51 -16.66
CA ALA A 8 -35.29 -40.06 -16.51
C ALA A 8 -33.84 -39.58 -16.43
N LEU A 9 -33.30 -39.18 -17.56
CA LEU A 9 -32.07 -38.35 -17.61
C LEU A 9 -32.40 -37.00 -16.96
N PHE A 10 -32.09 -36.89 -15.69
CA PHE A 10 -32.00 -35.60 -15.02
C PHE A 10 -30.70 -34.92 -15.56
N SER A 11 -30.84 -34.20 -16.67
CA SER A 11 -29.84 -33.26 -17.08
C SER A 11 -29.80 -32.15 -16.02
N ALA A 12 -28.93 -32.35 -15.00
CA ALA A 12 -28.51 -31.28 -14.14
C ALA A 12 -27.75 -30.27 -15.03
N SER A 13 -28.50 -29.32 -15.56
CA SER A 13 -27.90 -28.11 -16.13
C SER A 13 -27.14 -27.46 -14.98
N PHE A 14 -25.83 -27.71 -14.89
CA PHE A 14 -24.93 -26.89 -14.10
C PHE A 14 -24.99 -25.51 -14.76
N ILE A 15 -25.89 -24.68 -14.26
CA ILE A 15 -25.74 -23.23 -14.42
C ILE A 15 -24.47 -22.93 -13.62
N ALA A 16 -23.34 -22.95 -14.32
CA ALA A 16 -22.14 -22.33 -13.82
C ALA A 16 -22.48 -20.85 -13.74
N ALA A 17 -23.02 -20.44 -12.59
CA ALA A 17 -23.09 -19.03 -12.26
C ALA A 17 -21.64 -18.53 -12.42
N ARG A 18 -21.39 -17.73 -13.45
CA ARG A 18 -20.18 -16.95 -13.53
C ARG A 18 -20.25 -16.04 -12.32
N ILE A 19 -19.53 -16.38 -11.28
CA ILE A 19 -19.26 -15.46 -10.19
C ILE A 19 -18.26 -14.51 -10.81
N ASP A 20 -18.76 -13.39 -11.34
CA ASP A 20 -17.90 -12.30 -11.72
C ASP A 20 -17.20 -11.86 -10.44
N ALA A 21 -15.88 -11.96 -10.44
CA ALA A 21 -15.07 -11.57 -9.31
C ALA A 21 -15.34 -10.08 -9.05
N GLN A 22 -16.00 -9.81 -7.92
CA GLN A 22 -16.44 -8.46 -7.58
C GLN A 22 -15.22 -7.62 -7.20
N VAL A 23 -15.10 -6.47 -7.83
CA VAL A 23 -14.12 -5.44 -7.42
C VAL A 23 -14.56 -4.92 -6.06
N THR A 24 -13.70 -5.01 -5.07
CA THR A 24 -13.96 -4.60 -3.68
C THR A 24 -12.88 -3.66 -3.17
N LEU A 25 -13.25 -2.86 -2.20
CA LEU A 25 -12.31 -2.05 -1.45
C LEU A 25 -11.50 -2.99 -0.53
N LEU A 26 -10.19 -3.10 -0.79
CA LEU A 26 -9.28 -3.98 -0.05
C LEU A 26 -8.65 -3.29 1.16
N TYR A 27 -8.35 -2.00 1.01
CA TYR A 27 -7.80 -1.14 2.05
C TYR A 27 -8.29 0.29 1.84
N ASN A 28 -8.60 1.02 2.93
CA ASN A 28 -8.99 2.41 2.83
C ASN A 28 -8.53 3.21 4.05
N ASN A 29 -7.66 4.15 3.80
CA ASN A 29 -7.26 5.20 4.71
C ASN A 29 -7.13 6.55 3.96
N ASP A 30 -7.82 6.71 2.83
CA ASP A 30 -7.78 7.95 2.02
C ASP A 30 -8.65 9.06 2.63
N PHE A 31 -8.33 9.39 3.89
CA PHE A 31 -8.92 10.47 4.68
C PHE A 31 -7.80 11.40 5.14
N PRO A 32 -7.34 12.33 4.28
CA PRO A 32 -6.20 13.17 4.56
C PRO A 32 -6.40 14.05 5.80
N THR A 33 -5.31 14.26 6.52
CA THR A 33 -5.21 15.18 7.65
C THR A 33 -4.15 16.24 7.38
N ASP A 34 -4.19 17.32 8.17
CA ASP A 34 -3.25 18.42 8.12
C ASP A 34 -2.01 18.24 9.03
N GLN A 35 -1.75 17.03 9.52
CA GLN A 35 -0.67 16.82 10.51
C GLN A 35 0.71 16.85 9.90
N ILE A 36 0.93 16.07 8.84
CA ILE A 36 2.20 16.02 8.13
C ILE A 36 2.03 15.75 6.63
N ALA A 37 2.98 16.24 5.84
CA ALA A 37 3.10 15.97 4.41
C ALA A 37 4.53 15.53 4.09
N ALA A 38 4.70 14.36 3.49
CA ALA A 38 6.02 13.78 3.20
C ALA A 38 6.31 13.82 1.69
N ALA A 39 7.49 14.34 1.33
CA ALA A 39 7.94 14.35 -0.06
C ALA A 39 8.06 12.93 -0.60
N THR A 40 7.60 12.70 -1.84
CA THR A 40 7.76 11.42 -2.53
C THR A 40 7.79 11.64 -4.05
N ARG A 41 8.86 11.17 -4.70
CA ARG A 41 9.09 11.36 -6.13
C ARG A 41 10.09 10.34 -6.67
N PRO A 42 9.97 9.88 -7.92
CA PRO A 42 11.00 9.06 -8.55
C PRO A 42 12.26 9.90 -8.85
N GLU A 43 13.37 9.23 -9.12
CA GLU A 43 14.53 9.87 -9.69
C GLU A 43 14.18 10.51 -11.03
N SER A 44 14.64 11.72 -11.25
CA SER A 44 14.47 12.45 -12.49
C SER A 44 15.63 13.42 -12.72
N ALA A 45 15.71 14.06 -13.89
CA ALA A 45 16.82 14.94 -14.23
C ALA A 45 17.08 16.01 -13.14
N GLY A 46 18.21 15.89 -12.46
CA GLY A 46 18.64 16.81 -11.39
C GLY A 46 17.99 16.59 -10.02
N LYS A 47 17.14 15.56 -9.86
CA LYS A 47 16.50 15.22 -8.58
C LYS A 47 16.79 13.77 -8.23
N PHE A 48 17.26 13.53 -7.01
CA PHE A 48 17.35 12.18 -6.46
C PHE A 48 15.95 11.66 -6.03
N GLU A 49 15.83 10.38 -6.00
CA GLU A 49 14.64 9.69 -5.55
C GLU A 49 14.35 9.97 -4.08
N ILE A 50 13.06 10.08 -3.77
CA ILE A 50 12.53 10.11 -2.41
C ILE A 50 11.33 9.20 -2.38
N GLU A 51 11.32 8.28 -1.43
CA GLU A 51 10.23 7.36 -1.22
C GLU A 51 9.61 7.60 0.15
N SER A 52 8.30 7.73 0.18
CA SER A 52 7.51 7.68 1.42
C SER A 52 6.56 6.50 1.35
N ALA A 53 6.53 5.70 2.41
CA ALA A 53 5.87 4.42 2.49
C ALA A 53 4.87 4.40 3.64
N ASP A 54 3.71 3.80 3.45
CA ASP A 54 2.78 3.45 4.53
C ASP A 54 2.23 2.05 4.32
N ASP A 55 1.91 1.36 5.42
CA ASP A 55 1.61 -0.06 5.38
C ASP A 55 0.14 -0.39 5.18
N PHE A 56 -0.10 -1.59 4.66
CA PHE A 56 -1.42 -2.21 4.56
C PHE A 56 -1.34 -3.72 4.75
N LEU A 57 -2.43 -4.29 5.27
CA LEU A 57 -2.55 -5.73 5.51
C LEU A 57 -3.56 -6.35 4.55
N LEU A 58 -3.16 -7.40 3.86
CA LEU A 58 -4.05 -8.26 3.07
C LEU A 58 -4.30 -9.58 3.82
N PRO A 59 -5.47 -9.81 4.39
CA PRO A 59 -5.79 -11.07 5.07
C PRO A 59 -5.92 -12.24 4.09
N THR A 60 -6.23 -11.94 2.83
CA THR A 60 -6.30 -12.90 1.71
C THR A 60 -5.52 -12.36 0.54
N GLY A 61 -5.06 -13.23 -0.36
CA GLY A 61 -4.44 -12.79 -1.61
C GLY A 61 -5.38 -11.92 -2.43
N ALA A 62 -4.85 -10.97 -3.18
CA ALA A 62 -5.64 -10.05 -3.98
C ALA A 62 -4.96 -9.67 -5.30
N HIS A 63 -5.80 -9.33 -6.29
CA HIS A 63 -5.40 -8.67 -7.52
C HIS A 63 -5.81 -7.20 -7.39
N ILE A 64 -4.88 -6.34 -7.01
CA ILE A 64 -5.15 -4.89 -6.86
C ILE A 64 -5.18 -4.28 -8.26
N THR A 65 -6.31 -3.71 -8.62
CA THR A 65 -6.55 -3.12 -9.95
C THR A 65 -6.47 -1.61 -9.95
N SER A 66 -6.69 -0.97 -8.80
CA SER A 66 -6.63 0.48 -8.69
C SER A 66 -6.21 0.92 -7.29
N ALA A 67 -5.75 2.16 -7.20
CA ALA A 67 -5.40 2.82 -5.96
C ALA A 67 -5.82 4.29 -5.99
N THR A 68 -6.01 4.90 -4.82
CA THR A 68 -6.03 6.36 -4.68
C THR A 68 -5.00 6.79 -3.66
N PHE A 69 -4.49 8.01 -3.80
CA PHE A 69 -3.70 8.67 -2.76
C PHE A 69 -3.89 10.19 -2.85
N THR A 70 -3.77 10.86 -1.72
CA THR A 70 -4.02 12.30 -1.62
C THR A 70 -2.79 13.04 -1.09
N GLY A 71 -2.45 14.14 -1.72
CA GLY A 71 -1.28 14.94 -1.34
C GLY A 71 -1.34 16.37 -1.84
N LEU A 72 -0.23 17.09 -1.68
CA LEU A 72 -0.08 18.48 -2.07
C LEU A 72 0.77 18.61 -3.33
N LEU A 73 0.28 19.40 -4.26
CA LEU A 73 1.06 19.98 -5.35
C LEU A 73 1.44 21.43 -5.01
N PRO A 74 2.52 21.97 -5.59
CA PRO A 74 2.83 23.40 -5.47
C PRO A 74 1.65 24.27 -5.89
N SER A 75 1.44 25.38 -5.20
CA SER A 75 0.35 26.32 -5.52
C SER A 75 0.44 26.81 -6.96
N GLY A 76 -0.64 26.71 -7.73
CA GLY A 76 -0.73 27.08 -9.14
C GLY A 76 -0.09 26.05 -10.08
N PHE A 77 0.26 24.85 -9.60
CA PHE A 77 0.80 23.78 -10.43
C PHE A 77 -0.29 23.24 -11.37
N GLN A 78 0.08 23.08 -12.63
CA GLN A 78 -0.86 22.51 -13.61
C GLN A 78 -0.83 20.98 -13.53
N ILE A 79 -1.94 20.34 -13.19
CA ILE A 79 -2.07 18.87 -13.12
C ILE A 79 -1.57 18.21 -14.42
N SER A 80 -1.79 18.83 -15.57
CA SER A 80 -1.30 18.36 -16.87
C SER A 80 0.23 18.31 -16.97
N SER A 81 0.95 18.96 -16.05
CA SER A 81 2.41 18.98 -15.99
C SER A 81 3.00 17.91 -15.06
N VAL A 82 2.16 17.00 -14.54
CA VAL A 82 2.64 15.77 -13.89
C VAL A 82 3.28 14.87 -14.95
N ALA A 83 4.59 14.71 -14.87
CA ALA A 83 5.36 13.99 -15.88
C ALA A 83 5.16 12.48 -15.77
N ASN A 84 5.29 11.96 -14.56
CA ASN A 84 5.15 10.53 -14.27
C ASN A 84 4.49 10.31 -12.91
N VAL A 85 3.85 9.15 -12.77
CA VAL A 85 3.43 8.58 -11.50
C VAL A 85 3.96 7.16 -11.45
N ARG A 86 4.57 6.80 -10.33
CA ARG A 86 5.07 5.46 -10.03
C ARG A 86 4.41 4.97 -8.74
N VAL A 87 4.17 3.69 -8.67
CA VAL A 87 3.71 2.99 -7.46
C VAL A 87 4.58 1.79 -7.25
N GLU A 88 5.12 1.67 -6.06
CA GLU A 88 5.92 0.53 -5.64
C GLU A 88 5.27 -0.17 -4.45
N ILE A 89 5.49 -1.48 -4.36
CA ILE A 89 5.06 -2.31 -3.23
C ILE A 89 6.29 -2.94 -2.63
N TYR A 90 6.45 -2.75 -1.33
CA TYR A 90 7.53 -3.36 -0.56
C TYR A 90 6.95 -4.39 0.41
N ARG A 91 7.72 -5.45 0.68
CA ARG A 91 7.43 -6.33 1.82
C ARG A 91 8.00 -5.72 3.10
N VAL A 92 7.60 -6.29 4.23
CA VAL A 92 8.16 -5.90 5.52
C VAL A 92 9.51 -6.59 5.73
N PHE A 93 10.51 -5.85 6.20
CA PHE A 93 11.81 -6.40 6.62
C PHE A 93 11.60 -7.61 7.54
N PRO A 94 12.37 -8.72 7.41
CA PRO A 94 13.61 -8.89 6.64
C PRO A 94 13.43 -9.44 5.22
N ASN A 95 12.21 -9.55 4.70
CA ASN A 95 12.01 -10.01 3.33
C ASN A 95 12.71 -9.05 2.35
N ASP A 96 13.18 -9.56 1.24
CA ASP A 96 13.82 -8.80 0.15
C ASP A 96 14.92 -7.84 0.64
N SER A 97 15.67 -8.27 1.68
CA SER A 97 16.65 -7.43 2.36
C SER A 97 17.96 -8.18 2.62
N ASP A 98 19.07 -7.46 2.53
CA ASP A 98 20.36 -7.96 2.98
C ASP A 98 20.53 -7.78 4.48
N VAL A 99 20.12 -8.79 5.24
CA VAL A 99 20.25 -8.80 6.70
C VAL A 99 21.71 -8.80 7.16
N GLY A 100 22.64 -9.25 6.32
CA GLY A 100 24.07 -9.26 6.60
C GLY A 100 24.69 -7.87 6.63
N ARG A 101 24.03 -6.89 6.03
CA ARG A 101 24.44 -5.49 6.01
C ARG A 101 24.25 -4.78 7.35
N THR A 102 23.50 -5.36 8.29
CA THR A 102 23.26 -4.75 9.60
C THR A 102 24.54 -4.69 10.42
N SER A 103 24.77 -3.58 11.14
CA SER A 103 25.98 -3.32 11.90
C SER A 103 25.78 -3.37 13.42
N GLY A 104 24.60 -3.73 13.90
CA GLY A 104 24.33 -3.78 15.33
C GLY A 104 23.07 -4.52 15.71
N PRO A 105 22.99 -4.95 16.99
CA PRO A 105 21.79 -5.57 17.50
C PRO A 105 20.71 -4.52 17.83
N PRO A 106 19.43 -4.87 17.66
CA PRO A 106 18.99 -6.11 17.03
C PRO A 106 18.86 -5.98 15.53
N THR A 107 18.93 -4.78 14.92
CA THR A 107 18.49 -4.57 13.54
C THR A 107 18.81 -3.18 12.99
N PHE A 108 20.02 -2.71 13.18
CA PHE A 108 20.49 -1.50 12.52
C PHE A 108 21.09 -1.85 11.15
N SER A 109 20.73 -1.12 10.13
CA SER A 109 21.32 -1.30 8.79
C SER A 109 22.71 -0.71 8.70
N THR A 110 22.86 0.50 9.21
CA THR A 110 24.12 1.24 9.30
C THR A 110 24.21 1.88 10.66
N PRO A 111 25.39 2.41 11.08
CA PRO A 111 25.50 3.21 12.30
C PRO A 111 24.61 4.46 12.31
N GLN A 112 24.13 4.89 11.14
CA GLN A 112 23.31 6.09 10.97
C GLN A 112 21.80 5.80 11.12
N VAL A 113 21.36 4.57 10.92
CA VAL A 113 19.93 4.20 10.95
C VAL A 113 19.57 3.61 12.30
N PRO A 114 18.51 4.08 12.99
CA PRO A 114 18.15 3.59 14.32
C PRO A 114 17.73 2.13 14.33
N THR A 115 16.92 1.71 13.37
CA THR A 115 16.42 0.33 13.29
C THR A 115 15.78 0.04 11.93
N ARG A 116 15.79 -1.25 11.56
CA ARG A 116 15.08 -1.80 10.40
C ARG A 116 13.87 -2.65 10.79
N VAL A 117 13.62 -2.85 12.07
CA VAL A 117 12.48 -3.66 12.51
C VAL A 117 11.17 -3.05 12.02
N ASN A 118 10.39 -3.83 11.29
CA ASN A 118 9.12 -3.41 10.71
C ASN A 118 9.23 -2.28 9.67
N SER A 119 10.41 -2.00 9.15
CA SER A 119 10.59 -1.10 8.02
C SER A 119 10.11 -1.73 6.70
N PRO A 120 9.93 -0.96 5.64
CA PRO A 120 9.94 -1.53 4.30
C PRO A 120 11.24 -2.29 4.05
N SER A 121 11.20 -3.27 3.15
CA SER A 121 12.38 -4.03 2.70
C SER A 121 13.37 -3.16 1.91
N ASP A 122 14.54 -3.73 1.58
CA ASP A 122 15.59 -3.02 0.85
C ASP A 122 15.20 -2.72 -0.59
N VAL A 123 14.44 -3.63 -1.21
CA VAL A 123 14.04 -3.53 -2.62
C VAL A 123 12.54 -3.73 -2.79
N ALA A 124 11.99 -3.07 -3.80
CA ALA A 124 10.59 -3.21 -4.16
C ALA A 124 10.28 -4.63 -4.65
N LEU A 125 9.17 -5.19 -4.17
CA LEU A 125 8.61 -6.45 -4.67
C LEU A 125 7.99 -6.26 -6.06
N LEU A 126 7.27 -5.16 -6.27
CA LEU A 126 6.58 -4.82 -7.50
C LEU A 126 6.68 -3.32 -7.74
N GLU A 127 6.75 -2.96 -9.02
CA GLU A 127 6.71 -1.58 -9.50
C GLU A 127 5.71 -1.43 -10.65
N ARG A 128 5.03 -0.28 -10.71
CA ARG A 128 4.20 0.15 -11.83
C ARG A 128 4.41 1.65 -12.05
N SER A 129 4.55 2.06 -13.32
CA SER A 129 4.68 3.47 -13.66
C SER A 129 3.90 3.82 -14.93
N LYS A 130 3.54 5.10 -15.05
CA LYS A 130 2.96 5.62 -16.28
C LYS A 130 3.96 5.55 -17.43
N SER A 131 5.24 5.82 -17.17
CA SER A 131 6.30 5.78 -18.20
C SER A 131 6.46 4.41 -18.82
N ASP A 132 6.21 3.32 -18.06
CA ASP A 132 6.28 1.95 -18.56
C ASP A 132 4.98 1.46 -19.19
N GLY A 133 3.93 2.30 -19.17
CA GLY A 133 2.62 1.97 -19.75
C GLY A 133 1.83 0.92 -18.97
N ASN A 134 2.24 0.58 -17.75
CA ASN A 134 1.57 -0.42 -16.90
C ASN A 134 0.70 0.19 -15.80
N LEU A 135 0.58 1.53 -15.80
CA LEU A 135 -0.26 2.34 -14.95
C LEU A 135 -0.80 3.53 -15.73
N SER A 136 -2.06 3.91 -15.49
CA SER A 136 -2.63 5.20 -15.87
C SER A 136 -3.15 5.93 -14.65
N PHE A 137 -3.30 7.25 -14.72
CA PHE A 137 -3.84 8.02 -13.61
C PHE A 137 -4.72 9.17 -14.07
N THR A 138 -5.60 9.59 -13.17
CA THR A 138 -6.27 10.89 -13.19
C THR A 138 -5.97 11.62 -11.88
N ALA A 139 -6.03 12.95 -11.91
CA ALA A 139 -5.84 13.75 -10.72
C ALA A 139 -6.98 14.79 -10.61
N SER A 140 -7.48 14.97 -9.40
CA SER A 140 -8.59 15.87 -9.10
C SER A 140 -8.20 16.84 -8.00
N LEU A 141 -8.38 18.14 -8.25
CA LEU A 141 -8.21 19.18 -7.24
C LEU A 141 -9.32 19.04 -6.19
N LEU A 142 -8.96 18.88 -4.93
CA LEU A 142 -9.88 18.86 -3.78
C LEU A 142 -9.97 20.23 -3.13
N SER A 143 -8.84 20.91 -2.96
CA SER A 143 -8.77 22.26 -2.41
C SER A 143 -7.66 23.06 -3.09
N ALA A 144 -7.95 24.30 -3.45
CA ALA A 144 -6.95 25.21 -4.03
C ALA A 144 -5.89 25.66 -3.01
N THR A 145 -6.16 25.50 -1.73
CA THR A 145 -5.22 25.82 -0.65
C THR A 145 -5.42 24.88 0.51
N PHE A 146 -4.40 24.13 0.84
CA PHE A 146 -4.36 23.24 1.99
C PHE A 146 -3.00 23.38 2.68
N THR A 147 -2.97 23.43 3.99
CA THR A 147 -1.75 23.54 4.77
C THR A 147 -1.60 22.36 5.71
N ALA A 148 -0.53 21.58 5.54
CA ALA A 148 -0.09 20.63 6.53
C ALA A 148 0.78 21.36 7.57
N SER A 149 0.55 21.08 8.85
CA SER A 149 1.19 21.76 9.98
C SER A 149 2.68 21.41 10.11
N ASN A 150 3.10 20.29 9.52
CA ASN A 150 4.49 19.88 9.43
C ASN A 150 4.77 19.16 8.11
N SER A 151 6.05 18.99 7.77
CA SER A 151 6.46 18.31 6.54
C SER A 151 7.78 17.57 6.71
N VAL A 152 8.02 16.61 5.81
CA VAL A 152 9.32 16.01 5.55
C VAL A 152 9.72 16.39 4.12
N GLN A 153 10.66 17.30 4.00
CA GLN A 153 11.16 17.82 2.73
C GLN A 153 12.46 17.10 2.31
N PRO A 154 12.91 17.23 1.06
CA PRO A 154 14.10 16.52 0.57
C PRO A 154 15.36 16.70 1.43
N GLY A 155 15.57 17.87 2.03
CA GLY A 155 16.69 18.13 2.93
C GLY A 155 16.46 17.73 4.39
N GLY A 156 15.30 17.19 4.73
CA GLY A 156 14.93 16.82 6.10
C GLY A 156 15.13 15.33 6.42
N ILE A 157 15.55 14.53 5.46
CA ILE A 157 15.80 13.11 5.64
C ILE A 157 17.25 12.93 6.07
N HIS A 158 17.46 12.64 7.35
CA HIS A 158 18.80 12.56 7.94
C HIS A 158 19.10 11.15 8.46
N PRO A 159 20.14 10.49 7.96
CA PRO A 159 20.50 9.12 8.38
C PRO A 159 21.30 9.08 9.69
N GLN A 160 21.11 10.02 10.62
CA GLN A 160 21.91 10.06 11.85
C GLN A 160 21.14 9.54 13.07
N PRO A 161 21.67 8.55 13.81
CA PRO A 161 21.01 7.99 14.97
C PRO A 161 20.71 9.05 16.03
N GLY A 162 19.49 9.03 16.56
CA GLY A 162 19.07 9.93 17.64
C GLY A 162 18.96 11.41 17.24
N GLN A 163 19.15 11.74 15.98
CA GLN A 163 18.95 13.10 15.48
C GLN A 163 17.51 13.23 14.97
N THR A 164 16.67 13.83 15.79
CA THR A 164 15.35 14.28 15.37
C THR A 164 15.40 15.76 15.02
N THR A 165 14.78 16.13 13.91
CA THR A 165 14.80 17.51 13.39
C THR A 165 13.54 18.28 13.75
N GLY A 166 12.50 17.60 14.24
CA GLY A 166 11.17 18.16 14.42
C GLY A 166 10.35 18.21 13.13
N GLY A 167 10.90 17.75 12.01
CA GLY A 167 10.37 17.97 10.67
C GLY A 167 10.81 19.32 10.09
N ASN A 168 10.27 19.66 8.91
CA ASN A 168 10.65 20.88 8.18
C ASN A 168 9.63 22.03 8.32
N GLY A 169 8.66 21.90 9.23
CA GLY A 169 7.62 22.89 9.47
C GLY A 169 6.47 22.82 8.46
N ALA A 170 5.57 23.80 8.57
CA ALA A 170 4.34 23.81 7.78
C ALA A 170 4.60 23.97 6.29
N ILE A 171 3.76 23.31 5.48
CA ILE A 171 3.80 23.43 4.03
C ILE A 171 2.38 23.64 3.48
N THR A 172 2.26 24.55 2.51
CA THR A 172 0.99 24.87 1.85
C THR A 172 1.06 24.56 0.37
N GLY A 173 0.01 23.96 -0.18
CA GLY A 173 -0.11 23.63 -1.59
C GLY A 173 -1.57 23.44 -1.99
N GLU A 174 -1.78 22.94 -3.19
CA GLU A 174 -3.06 22.48 -3.69
C GLU A 174 -3.28 21.03 -3.27
N GLU A 175 -4.39 20.75 -2.59
CA GLU A 175 -4.75 19.38 -2.24
C GLU A 175 -5.31 18.67 -3.47
N VAL A 176 -4.67 17.57 -3.85
CA VAL A 176 -5.00 16.80 -5.04
C VAL A 176 -5.10 15.32 -4.70
N ARG A 177 -6.17 14.68 -5.19
CA ARG A 177 -6.32 13.22 -5.17
C ARG A 177 -5.91 12.65 -6.51
N PHE A 178 -5.00 11.70 -6.48
CA PHE A 178 -4.65 10.83 -7.60
C PHE A 178 -5.50 9.57 -7.55
N ALA A 179 -6.07 9.18 -8.70
CA ALA A 179 -6.71 7.90 -8.90
C ALA A 179 -5.93 7.13 -9.97
N ILE A 180 -5.48 5.94 -9.60
CA ILE A 180 -4.58 5.08 -10.35
C ILE A 180 -5.34 3.87 -10.84
N ASP A 181 -5.17 3.53 -12.12
CA ASP A 181 -5.61 2.27 -12.71
C ASP A 181 -4.38 1.47 -13.16
N PHE A 182 -4.21 0.27 -12.61
CA PHE A 182 -3.13 -0.63 -12.99
C PHE A 182 -3.52 -1.44 -14.23
N THR A 183 -2.86 -1.16 -15.37
CA THR A 183 -3.06 -1.94 -16.62
C THR A 183 -2.66 -3.41 -16.39
N ASN A 184 -1.60 -3.63 -15.59
CA ASN A 184 -1.22 -4.92 -15.04
C ASN A 184 -1.49 -4.92 -13.54
N PRO A 185 -2.52 -5.62 -13.05
CA PRO A 185 -2.84 -5.69 -11.62
C PRO A 185 -1.64 -6.09 -10.76
N LEU A 186 -1.60 -5.56 -9.53
CA LEU A 186 -0.62 -5.99 -8.54
C LEU A 186 -1.14 -7.28 -7.89
N ASN A 187 -0.47 -8.40 -8.16
CA ASN A 187 -0.86 -9.71 -7.64
C ASN A 187 -0.11 -9.98 -6.35
N LEU A 188 -0.80 -9.91 -5.23
CA LEU A 188 -0.22 -10.09 -3.90
C LEU A 188 -0.83 -11.30 -3.18
N SER A 189 0.02 -12.06 -2.50
CA SER A 189 -0.40 -13.10 -1.55
C SER A 189 -0.94 -12.48 -0.27
N PRO A 190 -1.59 -13.24 0.64
CA PRO A 190 -1.86 -12.75 1.99
C PRO A 190 -0.56 -12.28 2.65
N GLY A 191 -0.58 -11.12 3.27
CA GLY A 191 0.64 -10.56 3.87
C GLY A 191 0.53 -9.11 4.28
N HIS A 192 1.62 -8.61 4.82
CA HIS A 192 1.81 -7.23 5.21
C HIS A 192 2.77 -6.57 4.22
N TYR A 193 2.40 -5.40 3.71
CA TYR A 193 3.09 -4.70 2.64
C TYR A 193 3.12 -3.20 2.90
N PHE A 194 4.02 -2.52 2.22
CA PHE A 194 4.04 -1.06 2.13
C PHE A 194 3.67 -0.61 0.72
N PHE A 195 2.89 0.47 0.65
CA PHE A 195 2.52 1.19 -0.56
C PHE A 195 3.38 2.45 -0.64
N VAL A 196 4.02 2.67 -1.78
CA VAL A 196 4.92 3.81 -2.03
C VAL A 196 4.49 4.49 -3.33
N PRO A 197 3.68 5.56 -3.26
CA PRO A 197 3.37 6.37 -4.42
C PRO A 197 4.44 7.43 -4.63
N GLN A 198 4.83 7.67 -5.88
CA GLN A 198 5.79 8.70 -6.26
C GLN A 198 5.20 9.52 -7.40
N VAL A 199 5.36 10.84 -7.35
CA VAL A 199 4.88 11.76 -8.39
C VAL A 199 6.02 12.60 -8.89
N GLU A 200 6.31 12.50 -10.19
CA GLU A 200 7.29 13.33 -10.88
C GLU A 200 6.64 14.61 -11.39
N LEU A 201 7.15 15.74 -10.92
CA LEU A 201 6.75 17.06 -11.38
C LEU A 201 7.84 17.65 -12.28
N SER A 202 7.42 18.35 -13.33
CA SER A 202 8.33 18.88 -14.35
C SER A 202 9.21 20.06 -13.89
N GLY A 203 8.84 20.76 -12.81
CA GLY A 203 9.63 21.87 -12.26
C GLY A 203 10.86 21.38 -11.48
N ALA A 204 11.97 22.10 -11.58
CA ALA A 204 13.26 21.70 -10.97
C ALA A 204 13.17 21.57 -9.44
N ASP A 205 12.44 22.46 -8.78
CA ASP A 205 12.29 22.48 -7.32
C ASP A 205 10.94 21.94 -6.83
N ASP A 206 10.05 21.55 -7.75
CA ASP A 206 8.72 21.10 -7.42
C ASP A 206 8.74 19.69 -6.83
N ASN A 207 8.01 19.50 -5.75
CA ASN A 207 7.81 18.21 -5.11
C ASN A 207 6.31 17.97 -4.87
N PHE A 208 5.93 16.72 -4.99
CA PHE A 208 4.68 16.23 -4.45
C PHE A 208 4.89 15.82 -3.00
N PHE A 209 3.92 16.13 -2.14
CA PHE A 209 3.95 15.77 -0.72
C PHE A 209 2.72 14.94 -0.39
N TRP A 210 2.92 13.70 -0.04
CA TRP A 210 1.87 12.78 0.37
C TRP A 210 1.34 13.17 1.76
N LEU A 211 0.03 13.36 1.90
CA LEU A 211 -0.59 13.77 3.16
C LEU A 211 -0.77 12.59 4.11
N SER A 212 -0.65 12.91 5.40
CA SER A 212 -1.03 12.00 6.48
C SER A 212 -2.53 11.72 6.50
N ALA A 213 -2.92 10.61 7.12
CA ALA A 213 -4.31 10.22 7.31
C ALA A 213 -4.59 9.79 8.74
N ASN A 214 -5.87 9.84 9.12
CA ASN A 214 -6.37 9.30 10.37
C ASN A 214 -6.58 7.79 10.24
N ARG A 215 -5.86 7.03 11.04
CA ARG A 215 -6.09 5.60 11.24
C ARG A 215 -6.00 5.29 12.72
N PRO A 216 -6.71 4.27 13.25
CA PRO A 216 -6.46 3.81 14.60
C PRO A 216 -4.98 3.49 14.76
N ILE A 217 -4.29 4.26 15.60
CA ILE A 217 -2.84 4.21 15.71
C ILE A 217 -2.48 3.42 16.95
N VAL A 218 -1.61 2.44 16.76
CA VAL A 218 -0.98 1.70 17.84
C VAL A 218 -0.02 2.64 18.57
N PRO A 219 0.07 2.58 19.93
CA PRO A 219 1.00 3.41 20.66
C PRO A 219 2.42 3.36 20.07
N PRO A 220 3.14 4.48 20.02
CA PRO A 220 4.47 4.54 19.41
C PRO A 220 5.45 3.62 20.16
N GLY A 221 6.35 3.04 19.44
CA GLY A 221 7.38 2.17 19.99
C GLY A 221 8.29 1.64 18.87
N THR A 222 9.54 1.42 19.19
CA THR A 222 10.50 0.80 18.30
C THR A 222 11.36 -0.17 19.10
N PRO A 223 11.36 -1.47 18.75
CA PRO A 223 10.53 -2.14 17.76
C PRO A 223 9.06 -2.23 18.18
N PHE A 224 8.14 -2.37 17.23
CA PHE A 224 6.74 -2.62 17.54
C PHE A 224 6.57 -3.98 18.21
N PRO A 225 5.59 -4.12 19.12
CA PRO A 225 5.24 -5.41 19.69
C PRO A 225 4.83 -6.41 18.60
N VAL A 226 5.03 -7.69 18.85
CA VAL A 226 4.57 -8.75 17.97
C VAL A 226 3.05 -8.69 17.83
N GLY A 227 2.54 -8.79 16.61
CA GLY A 227 1.11 -8.76 16.31
C GLY A 227 0.54 -7.36 16.04
N VAL A 228 1.36 -6.32 16.05
CA VAL A 228 0.96 -4.98 15.60
C VAL A 228 0.65 -5.00 14.11
N THR A 229 -0.50 -4.43 13.75
CA THR A 229 -0.98 -4.37 12.37
C THR A 229 -0.79 -3.00 11.71
N ASP A 230 -0.22 -2.05 12.43
CA ASP A 230 0.07 -0.70 11.96
C ASP A 230 1.57 -0.43 12.14
N LEU A 231 2.29 -0.31 11.03
CA LEU A 231 3.75 -0.12 11.01
C LEU A 231 4.16 1.34 10.82
N GLN A 232 3.20 2.25 10.70
CA GLN A 232 3.42 3.68 10.53
C GLN A 232 4.06 4.05 9.19
N ALA A 233 4.15 5.37 8.94
CA ALA A 233 4.78 5.91 7.74
C ALA A 233 6.31 6.02 7.88
N TRP A 234 7.00 5.62 6.82
CA TRP A 234 8.45 5.65 6.67
C TRP A 234 8.86 6.51 5.48
N THR A 235 10.11 6.92 5.46
CA THR A 235 10.68 7.63 4.31
C THR A 235 12.16 7.31 4.13
N ARG A 236 12.65 7.41 2.90
CA ARG A 236 14.07 7.40 2.56
C ARG A 236 14.34 8.31 1.36
N ASP A 237 15.59 8.64 1.16
CA ASP A 237 16.11 9.24 -0.07
C ASP A 237 17.26 8.39 -0.64
N ALA A 238 17.75 8.73 -1.82
CA ALA A 238 18.83 8.00 -2.46
C ALA A 238 20.14 7.99 -1.66
N ASN A 239 20.34 8.88 -0.68
CA ASN A 239 21.52 8.88 0.18
C ASN A 239 21.37 7.91 1.35
N LEU A 240 20.15 7.63 1.76
CA LEU A 240 19.83 6.69 2.82
C LEU A 240 19.58 5.27 2.28
N ASP A 241 19.15 5.16 1.02
CA ASP A 241 18.87 3.88 0.36
C ASP A 241 19.99 2.85 0.62
N PRO A 242 19.64 1.62 0.97
CA PRO A 242 18.31 1.00 1.03
C PRO A 242 17.64 1.07 2.42
N ASP A 243 18.14 1.85 3.34
CA ASP A 243 17.62 2.00 4.69
C ASP A 243 16.45 2.99 4.75
N TRP A 244 15.62 2.89 5.79
CA TRP A 244 14.43 3.69 5.97
C TRP A 244 14.41 4.36 7.35
N LEU A 245 13.85 5.56 7.42
CA LEU A 245 13.55 6.28 8.66
C LEU A 245 12.04 6.30 8.88
N ARG A 246 11.62 6.04 10.13
CA ARG A 246 10.22 6.24 10.52
C ARG A 246 9.97 7.73 10.72
N ILE A 247 8.96 8.27 10.04
CA ILE A 247 8.69 9.71 10.02
C ILE A 247 8.47 10.24 11.45
N GLY A 248 7.68 9.54 12.25
CA GLY A 248 7.36 9.99 13.60
C GLY A 248 8.53 9.94 14.56
N THR A 249 9.18 8.78 14.72
CA THR A 249 10.23 8.57 15.74
C THR A 249 11.59 9.08 15.33
N ASP A 250 11.95 8.95 14.04
CA ASP A 250 13.32 9.17 13.61
C ASP A 250 13.54 10.58 13.04
N ILE A 251 12.46 11.24 12.56
CA ILE A 251 12.53 12.58 11.97
C ILE A 251 11.87 13.61 12.88
N VAL A 252 10.58 13.43 13.20
CA VAL A 252 9.86 14.43 14.02
C VAL A 252 10.29 14.33 15.48
N GLY A 253 10.36 13.14 16.05
CA GLY A 253 10.77 12.93 17.43
C GLY A 253 9.75 13.42 18.45
N GLY A 254 10.17 13.47 19.70
CA GLY A 254 9.32 13.87 20.83
C GLY A 254 9.17 12.76 21.85
N ASN A 255 8.47 13.04 22.98
CA ASN A 255 8.21 12.06 24.02
C ASN A 255 6.76 12.21 24.57
N PRO A 256 5.80 11.38 24.12
CA PRO A 256 5.97 10.36 23.08
C PRO A 256 6.18 10.98 21.69
N ALA A 257 6.87 10.25 20.82
CA ALA A 257 6.96 10.63 19.42
C ALA A 257 5.58 10.50 18.76
N PRO A 258 5.23 11.39 17.82
CA PRO A 258 3.98 11.27 17.08
C PRO A 258 4.00 10.03 16.17
N THR A 259 2.82 9.59 15.79
CA THR A 259 2.62 8.49 14.85
C THR A 259 1.88 9.01 13.64
N PHE A 260 2.30 8.59 12.45
CA PHE A 260 1.71 9.01 11.20
C PHE A 260 1.39 7.83 10.31
N ASN A 261 0.27 7.90 9.65
CA ASN A 261 -0.12 7.07 8.52
C ASN A 261 -0.42 7.99 7.34
N ALA A 262 -0.43 7.47 6.12
CA ALA A 262 -0.62 8.24 4.92
C ALA A 262 -1.99 7.98 4.26
N ALA A 263 -2.46 8.95 3.47
CA ALA A 263 -3.78 8.93 2.84
C ALA A 263 -3.76 8.13 1.54
N PHE A 264 -4.28 6.89 1.55
CA PHE A 264 -4.45 6.07 0.34
C PHE A 264 -5.56 5.02 0.48
N SER A 265 -5.98 4.48 -0.65
CA SER A 265 -6.86 3.31 -0.71
C SER A 265 -6.43 2.36 -1.81
N LEU A 266 -6.79 1.09 -1.66
CA LEU A 266 -6.54 0.03 -2.63
C LEU A 266 -7.84 -0.69 -2.96
N THR A 267 -8.09 -0.88 -4.25
CA THR A 267 -9.27 -1.57 -4.76
C THR A 267 -8.84 -2.70 -5.68
N GLY A 268 -9.57 -3.80 -5.64
CA GLY A 268 -9.21 -4.94 -6.47
C GLY A 268 -10.13 -6.13 -6.25
N ILE A 269 -9.65 -7.29 -6.65
CA ILE A 269 -10.39 -8.54 -6.60
C ILE A 269 -9.72 -9.44 -5.57
N ALA A 270 -10.45 -9.76 -4.49
CA ALA A 270 -10.04 -10.83 -3.59
C ALA A 270 -10.67 -12.16 -4.06
N PRO A 271 -9.98 -13.30 -3.97
CA PRO A 271 -10.60 -14.59 -4.23
C PRO A 271 -11.78 -14.80 -3.30
N ASP A 272 -12.93 -15.15 -3.86
CA ASP A 272 -14.12 -15.48 -3.07
C ASP A 272 -13.92 -16.85 -2.41
N THR A 273 -13.52 -16.84 -1.14
CA THR A 273 -13.33 -18.06 -0.35
C THR A 273 -14.65 -18.71 0.11
N GLY A 274 -15.76 -17.97 0.05
CA GLY A 274 -17.06 -18.43 0.53
C GLY A 274 -17.81 -19.31 -0.45
N SER A 275 -17.80 -18.98 -1.74
CA SER A 275 -18.59 -19.66 -2.76
C SER A 275 -18.08 -21.07 -3.07
N THR A 276 -16.78 -21.28 -3.09
CA THR A 276 -16.16 -22.58 -3.36
C THR A 276 -16.47 -23.59 -2.24
N ALA A 277 -16.42 -23.19 -0.98
CA ALA A 277 -16.75 -24.02 0.16
C ALA A 277 -18.26 -24.37 0.19
N LEU A 278 -19.12 -23.41 -0.14
CA LEU A 278 -20.57 -23.63 -0.23
C LEU A 278 -20.92 -24.60 -1.36
N LEU A 279 -20.34 -24.42 -2.56
CA LEU A 279 -20.55 -25.31 -3.70
C LEU A 279 -20.05 -26.72 -3.41
N LEU A 280 -18.89 -26.86 -2.78
CA LEU A 280 -18.36 -28.14 -2.35
C LEU A 280 -19.28 -28.79 -1.31
N GLY A 281 -19.78 -28.02 -0.35
CA GLY A 281 -20.74 -28.49 0.66
C GLY A 281 -22.05 -29.00 0.02
N ILE A 282 -22.63 -28.26 -0.91
CA ILE A 282 -23.82 -28.64 -1.65
C ILE A 282 -23.58 -29.93 -2.47
N ALA A 283 -22.44 -30.01 -3.16
CA ALA A 283 -22.07 -31.20 -3.93
C ALA A 283 -21.92 -32.45 -3.05
N LEU A 284 -21.31 -32.34 -1.87
CA LEU A 284 -21.16 -33.44 -0.92
C LEU A 284 -22.52 -33.89 -0.35
N VAL A 285 -23.39 -32.96 -0.01
CA VAL A 285 -24.76 -33.27 0.46
C VAL A 285 -25.55 -33.97 -0.63
N ALA A 286 -25.48 -33.50 -1.87
CA ALA A 286 -26.14 -34.12 -3.01
C ALA A 286 -25.62 -35.55 -3.26
N MET A 287 -24.32 -35.77 -3.20
CA MET A 287 -23.73 -37.11 -3.34
C MET A 287 -24.13 -38.03 -2.20
N ALA A 288 -24.16 -37.57 -0.96
CA ALA A 288 -24.60 -38.36 0.19
C ALA A 288 -26.07 -38.77 0.08
N TRP A 289 -26.93 -37.87 -0.40
CA TRP A 289 -28.34 -38.14 -0.62
C TRP A 289 -28.57 -39.17 -1.74
N LEU A 290 -27.84 -39.04 -2.87
CA LEU A 290 -27.91 -40.04 -3.95
C LEU A 290 -27.44 -41.41 -3.51
N ARG A 291 -26.37 -41.51 -2.71
CA ARG A 291 -25.86 -42.76 -2.16
C ARG A 291 -26.87 -43.42 -1.23
N ARG A 292 -27.56 -42.66 -0.37
CA ARG A 292 -28.63 -43.19 0.49
C ARG A 292 -29.80 -43.76 -0.31
N ARG A 293 -30.20 -43.11 -1.41
CA ARG A 293 -31.28 -43.64 -2.29
C ARG A 293 -30.86 -44.89 -3.06
N ALA A 294 -29.61 -45.02 -3.43
CA ALA A 294 -29.11 -46.23 -4.12
C ALA A 294 -29.03 -47.46 -3.19
N LEU A 295 -28.80 -47.26 -1.90
CA LEU A 295 -28.73 -48.32 -0.89
C LEU A 295 -30.12 -48.74 -0.33
N ALA A 296 -31.14 -47.93 -0.55
CA ALA A 296 -32.52 -48.20 -0.12
C ALA A 296 -33.39 -48.91 -1.20
N ARG A 297 -32.77 -49.29 -2.31
CA ARG A 297 -33.33 -50.11 -3.39
C ARG A 297 -32.66 -51.49 -3.46
#